data_1f7b6916bde89283b3e569d0e5f8bf3b
#
_entry.id   1f7b6916bde89283b3e569d0e5f8bf3b
#
_cell.length_a   1.000
_cell.length_b   1.000
_cell.length_c   1.000
_cell.angle_alpha   90.00
_cell.angle_beta   90.00
_cell.angle_gamma   90.00
#
_symmetry.space_group_name_H-M   'P 1'
#
loop_
_entity.id
_entity.type
_entity.pdbx_description
1 polymer ?
#
loop_
_entity_poly.entity_id
_entity_poly.type
_entity_poly.pdbx_seq_one_letter_code
_entity_poly.pdbx_strand_id
1 'polypeptide(L)'
;MDRYLASTDIINWRHPSIVRCAGELARGHDTPHDVARSCFEWVRDSIRHSYDFKLNPVTCAASDVLLHKTGYCYAKSHLLAALLRAQNIPAGFCYQRLSIDAKGPPYSLHGLNALFLPDFGWYRVDPRGNKEGVDARFTPPVERLAFSARTALEADFPEIWAEPLPMVVEVLTTYDTYREVNAHLPDIEVINTALPRAAAVASEE
;
A
#
# COMPACT_ATOMS: atom_id res chain seq x y z
N MET A 1 6.23 2.32 18.95
CA MET A 1 6.89 2.40 17.60
C MET A 1 7.50 1.06 17.19
N ASP A 2 7.97 0.25 18.12
CA ASP A 2 8.74 -0.98 17.84
C ASP A 2 8.06 -1.97 16.89
N ARG A 3 6.74 -2.13 16.99
CA ARG A 3 5.98 -2.99 16.07
C ARG A 3 6.10 -2.57 14.59
N TYR A 4 6.31 -1.27 14.33
CA TYR A 4 6.49 -0.73 12.98
C TYR A 4 7.95 -0.79 12.48
N LEU A 5 8.84 -1.37 13.27
CA LEU A 5 10.24 -1.68 12.94
C LEU A 5 10.51 -3.20 12.93
N ALA A 6 9.51 -4.00 13.29
CA ALA A 6 9.66 -5.45 13.38
C ALA A 6 10.00 -6.07 12.02
N SER A 7 10.84 -7.12 12.05
CA SER A 7 11.07 -8.00 10.91
C SER A 7 10.20 -9.25 11.09
N THR A 8 9.48 -9.63 10.05
CA THR A 8 8.62 -10.82 10.00
C THR A 8 8.95 -11.64 8.77
N ASP A 9 8.27 -12.76 8.55
CA ASP A 9 8.47 -13.59 7.35
C ASP A 9 8.07 -12.84 6.07
N ILE A 10 7.08 -11.94 6.15
CA ILE A 10 6.63 -11.14 5.02
C ILE A 10 7.49 -9.87 4.87
N ILE A 11 7.68 -9.14 5.95
CA ILE A 11 8.48 -7.91 5.97
C ILE A 11 9.90 -8.27 6.46
N ASN A 12 10.53 -9.16 5.73
CA ASN A 12 11.80 -9.77 6.08
C ASN A 12 13.01 -8.85 5.81
N TRP A 13 12.96 -7.65 6.38
CA TRP A 13 13.95 -6.61 6.12
C TRP A 13 15.38 -7.00 6.53
N ARG A 14 15.56 -8.01 7.42
CA ARG A 14 16.88 -8.54 7.77
C ARG A 14 17.50 -9.42 6.69
N HIS A 15 16.74 -9.73 5.63
CA HIS A 15 17.29 -10.48 4.51
C HIS A 15 18.44 -9.70 3.85
N PRO A 16 19.61 -10.34 3.56
CA PRO A 16 20.80 -9.63 3.10
C PRO A 16 20.59 -8.77 1.85
N SER A 17 19.72 -9.19 0.93
CA SER A 17 19.41 -8.39 -0.27
C SER A 17 18.65 -7.10 0.05
N ILE A 18 17.73 -7.15 1.04
CA ILE A 18 16.98 -5.98 1.49
C ILE A 18 17.91 -4.99 2.20
N VAL A 19 18.72 -5.48 3.14
CA VAL A 19 19.71 -4.64 3.86
C VAL A 19 20.64 -3.93 2.89
N ARG A 20 21.16 -4.66 1.90
CA ARG A 20 22.03 -4.08 0.86
C ARG A 20 21.31 -3.02 0.04
N CYS A 21 20.12 -3.33 -0.48
CA CYS A 21 19.33 -2.41 -1.29
C CYS A 21 18.97 -1.14 -0.50
N ALA A 22 18.52 -1.29 0.75
CA ALA A 22 18.18 -0.17 1.62
C ALA A 22 19.40 0.72 1.90
N GLY A 23 20.57 0.12 2.14
CA GLY A 23 21.83 0.84 2.32
C GLY A 23 22.30 1.57 1.06
N GLU A 24 22.08 0.99 -0.12
CA GLU A 24 22.36 1.65 -1.41
C GLU A 24 21.44 2.86 -1.63
N LEU A 25 20.15 2.74 -1.31
CA LEU A 25 19.16 3.81 -1.44
C LEU A 25 19.35 4.93 -0.41
N ALA A 26 19.92 4.62 0.75
CA ALA A 26 20.24 5.61 1.78
C ALA A 26 21.55 6.36 1.53
N ARG A 27 22.39 5.88 0.62
CA ARG A 27 23.72 6.46 0.39
C ARG A 27 23.64 7.90 -0.12
N GLY A 28 24.32 8.81 0.60
CA GLY A 28 24.36 10.23 0.26
C GLY A 28 23.13 11.03 0.73
N HIS A 29 22.29 10.42 1.56
CA HIS A 29 21.16 11.07 2.21
C HIS A 29 21.40 11.16 3.72
N ASP A 30 21.30 12.37 4.29
CA ASP A 30 21.61 12.64 5.69
C ASP A 30 20.34 12.67 6.58
N THR A 31 19.15 12.73 5.98
CA THR A 31 17.90 12.84 6.74
C THR A 31 16.98 11.64 6.50
N PRO A 32 16.19 11.21 7.52
CA PRO A 32 15.16 10.19 7.35
C PRO A 32 14.16 10.54 6.23
N HIS A 33 13.88 11.82 6.03
CA HIS A 33 13.01 12.32 4.98
C HIS A 33 13.56 11.99 3.57
N ASP A 34 14.85 12.24 3.32
CA ASP A 34 15.44 12.02 1.99
C ASP A 34 15.65 10.53 1.73
N VAL A 35 16.02 9.75 2.76
CA VAL A 35 16.06 8.28 2.68
C VAL A 35 14.68 7.71 2.36
N ALA A 36 13.63 8.19 3.04
CA ALA A 36 12.28 7.73 2.80
C ALA A 36 11.80 8.06 1.38
N ARG A 37 12.10 9.26 0.88
CA ARG A 37 11.83 9.67 -0.50
C ARG A 37 12.53 8.75 -1.49
N SER A 38 13.82 8.50 -1.31
CA SER A 38 14.61 7.63 -2.18
C SER A 38 14.04 6.21 -2.23
N CYS A 39 13.72 5.62 -1.09
CA CYS A 39 13.09 4.30 -1.02
C CYS A 39 11.72 4.28 -1.72
N PHE A 40 10.86 5.26 -1.45
CA PHE A 40 9.53 5.36 -2.05
C PHE A 40 9.62 5.48 -3.57
N GLU A 41 10.37 6.44 -4.09
CA GLU A 41 10.50 6.70 -5.52
C GLU A 41 11.08 5.48 -6.24
N TRP A 42 12.08 4.85 -5.63
CA TRP A 42 12.67 3.65 -6.21
C TRP A 42 11.67 2.48 -6.28
N VAL A 43 10.89 2.20 -5.23
CA VAL A 43 9.86 1.13 -5.26
C VAL A 43 8.77 1.48 -6.25
N ARG A 44 8.30 2.76 -6.26
CA ARG A 44 7.27 3.22 -7.19
C ARG A 44 7.68 2.98 -8.64
N ASP A 45 8.91 3.33 -9.00
CA ASP A 45 9.35 3.42 -10.39
C ASP A 45 10.10 2.16 -10.87
N SER A 46 10.83 1.45 -9.99
CA SER A 46 11.68 0.31 -10.36
C SER A 46 11.02 -1.06 -10.16
N ILE A 47 9.94 -1.13 -9.38
CA ILE A 47 9.17 -2.37 -9.19
C ILE A 47 7.90 -2.29 -10.02
N ARG A 48 7.76 -3.17 -11.00
CA ARG A 48 6.60 -3.18 -11.91
C ARG A 48 5.37 -3.73 -11.22
N HIS A 49 4.22 -3.08 -11.43
CA HIS A 49 2.95 -3.60 -10.89
C HIS A 49 2.50 -4.83 -11.68
N SER A 50 2.32 -5.97 -11.00
CA SER A 50 2.11 -7.29 -11.63
C SER A 50 0.95 -7.29 -12.62
N TYR A 51 -0.19 -6.68 -12.27
CA TYR A 51 -1.36 -6.63 -13.17
C TYR A 51 -1.14 -5.73 -14.38
N ASP A 52 -0.57 -4.53 -14.18
CA ASP A 52 -0.38 -3.57 -15.27
C ASP A 52 0.59 -4.10 -16.34
N PHE A 53 1.63 -4.80 -15.89
CA PHE A 53 2.68 -5.36 -16.76
C PHE A 53 2.48 -6.84 -17.09
N LYS A 54 1.42 -7.49 -16.57
CA LYS A 54 1.07 -8.91 -16.77
C LYS A 54 2.21 -9.85 -16.41
N LEU A 55 2.82 -9.64 -15.24
CA LEU A 55 4.02 -10.33 -14.78
C LEU A 55 3.74 -11.36 -13.70
N ASN A 56 4.44 -12.47 -13.79
CA ASN A 56 4.59 -13.51 -12.79
C ASN A 56 6.07 -13.60 -12.35
N PRO A 57 6.38 -14.27 -11.23
CA PRO A 57 5.44 -14.91 -10.31
C PRO A 57 4.67 -13.91 -9.46
N VAL A 58 3.63 -14.38 -8.75
CA VAL A 58 3.04 -13.63 -7.65
C VAL A 58 4.07 -13.56 -6.52
N THR A 59 4.24 -12.38 -5.94
CA THR A 59 5.21 -12.13 -4.87
C THR A 59 4.50 -11.66 -3.61
N CYS A 60 4.96 -12.08 -2.43
CA CYS A 60 4.43 -11.69 -1.14
C CYS A 60 5.52 -11.14 -0.22
N ALA A 61 6.54 -11.93 0.10
CA ALA A 61 7.64 -11.49 0.95
C ALA A 61 8.46 -10.36 0.27
N ALA A 62 8.94 -9.40 1.06
CA ALA A 62 9.67 -8.25 0.56
C ALA A 62 10.92 -8.66 -0.26
N SER A 63 11.66 -9.71 0.17
CA SER A 63 12.81 -10.24 -0.55
C SER A 63 12.45 -10.78 -1.94
N ASP A 64 11.26 -11.40 -2.10
CA ASP A 64 10.80 -11.94 -3.37
C ASP A 64 10.40 -10.82 -4.33
N VAL A 65 9.72 -9.79 -3.81
CA VAL A 65 9.41 -8.58 -4.60
C VAL A 65 10.70 -7.94 -5.13
N LEU A 66 11.71 -7.83 -4.27
CA LEU A 66 13.02 -7.31 -4.66
C LEU A 66 13.69 -8.18 -5.73
N LEU A 67 13.64 -9.50 -5.58
CA LEU A 67 14.24 -10.47 -6.49
C LEU A 67 13.59 -10.42 -7.88
N HIS A 68 12.26 -10.48 -7.93
CA HIS A 68 11.48 -10.58 -9.16
C HIS A 68 11.14 -9.24 -9.80
N LYS A 69 11.39 -8.11 -9.10
CA LYS A 69 11.10 -6.74 -9.57
C LYS A 69 9.64 -6.53 -9.98
N THR A 70 8.73 -7.28 -9.40
CA THR A 70 7.29 -7.19 -9.65
C THR A 70 6.50 -7.46 -8.38
N GLY A 71 5.28 -6.93 -8.31
CA GLY A 71 4.35 -7.15 -7.22
C GLY A 71 3.05 -6.37 -7.42
N TYR A 72 1.97 -6.86 -6.81
CA TYR A 72 0.75 -6.08 -6.62
C TYR A 72 1.01 -4.89 -5.68
N CYS A 73 0.08 -3.93 -5.60
CA CYS A 73 0.18 -2.80 -4.67
C CYS A 73 0.54 -3.25 -3.25
N TYR A 74 -0.04 -4.34 -2.77
CA TYR A 74 0.26 -4.98 -1.48
C TYR A 74 1.73 -5.37 -1.36
N ALA A 75 2.23 -6.18 -2.29
CA ALA A 75 3.61 -6.67 -2.28
C ALA A 75 4.63 -5.53 -2.45
N LYS A 76 4.33 -4.52 -3.28
CA LYS A 76 5.15 -3.31 -3.38
C LYS A 76 5.19 -2.56 -2.05
N SER A 77 4.07 -2.50 -1.33
CA SER A 77 4.01 -1.92 0.02
C SER A 77 4.80 -2.74 1.04
N HIS A 78 4.83 -4.08 0.91
CA HIS A 78 5.67 -4.94 1.75
C HIS A 78 7.16 -4.62 1.55
N LEU A 79 7.60 -4.49 0.31
CA LEU A 79 8.99 -4.12 0.01
C LEU A 79 9.33 -2.73 0.53
N LEU A 80 8.47 -1.73 0.32
CA LEU A 80 8.73 -0.38 0.82
C LEU A 80 8.86 -0.37 2.34
N ALA A 81 7.94 -1.03 3.06
CA ALA A 81 8.03 -1.15 4.51
C ALA A 81 9.34 -1.82 4.95
N ALA A 82 9.78 -2.88 4.25
CA ALA A 82 11.04 -3.55 4.56
C ALA A 82 12.27 -2.64 4.37
N LEU A 83 12.33 -1.89 3.27
CA LEU A 83 13.41 -0.95 3.00
C LEU A 83 13.47 0.17 4.05
N LEU A 84 12.33 0.73 4.43
CA LEU A 84 12.24 1.78 5.44
C LEU A 84 12.62 1.27 6.83
N ARG A 85 12.10 0.10 7.24
CA ARG A 85 12.44 -0.53 8.53
C ARG A 85 13.93 -0.88 8.63
N ALA A 86 14.55 -1.31 7.53
CA ALA A 86 16.00 -1.55 7.48
C ALA A 86 16.82 -0.28 7.71
N GLN A 87 16.24 0.91 7.48
CA GLN A 87 16.83 2.23 7.75
C GLN A 87 16.30 2.86 9.05
N ASN A 88 15.71 2.04 9.94
CA ASN A 88 15.14 2.48 11.20
C ASN A 88 14.04 3.55 11.07
N ILE A 89 13.33 3.59 9.92
CA ILE A 89 12.16 4.43 9.68
C ILE A 89 10.92 3.58 9.94
N PRO A 90 10.10 3.90 10.97
CA PRO A 90 8.88 3.14 11.24
C PRO A 90 7.92 3.21 10.06
N ALA A 91 7.45 2.04 9.60
CA ALA A 91 6.55 1.93 8.46
C ALA A 91 5.44 0.93 8.72
N GLY A 92 4.22 1.28 8.34
CA GLY A 92 3.01 0.46 8.46
C GLY A 92 2.25 0.37 7.13
N PHE A 93 1.10 -0.28 7.19
CA PHE A 93 0.23 -0.54 6.06
C PHE A 93 -1.07 0.23 6.22
N CYS A 94 -1.54 0.81 5.14
CA CYS A 94 -2.85 1.43 5.03
C CYS A 94 -3.59 0.80 3.86
N TYR A 95 -4.91 0.90 3.90
CA TYR A 95 -5.75 0.34 2.85
C TYR A 95 -6.85 1.32 2.46
N GLN A 96 -7.25 1.23 1.19
CA GLN A 96 -8.43 1.87 0.64
C GLN A 96 -9.34 0.79 0.06
N ARG A 97 -10.64 0.94 0.19
CA ARG A 97 -11.61 0.19 -0.59
C ARG A 97 -11.96 0.98 -1.83
N LEU A 98 -11.69 0.45 -3.00
CA LEU A 98 -11.88 1.17 -4.26
C LEU A 98 -12.63 0.31 -5.27
N SER A 99 -13.42 0.96 -6.13
CA SER A 99 -13.98 0.33 -7.33
C SER A 99 -12.85 -0.05 -8.29
N ILE A 100 -12.89 -1.27 -8.81
CA ILE A 100 -11.83 -1.81 -9.69
C ILE A 100 -11.72 -1.01 -10.99
N ASP A 101 -12.84 -0.53 -11.53
CA ASP A 101 -12.90 0.20 -12.81
C ASP A 101 -13.44 1.63 -12.68
N ALA A 102 -13.56 2.13 -11.45
CA ALA A 102 -14.13 3.44 -11.10
C ALA A 102 -15.62 3.63 -11.47
N LYS A 103 -16.38 2.54 -11.69
CA LYS A 103 -17.79 2.57 -12.10
C LYS A 103 -18.75 1.96 -11.08
N GLY A 104 -18.25 1.57 -9.93
CA GLY A 104 -19.01 0.87 -8.89
C GLY A 104 -18.51 -0.55 -8.68
N PRO A 105 -19.36 -1.51 -8.28
CA PRO A 105 -18.90 -2.87 -8.03
C PRO A 105 -18.33 -3.54 -9.29
N PRO A 106 -17.36 -4.45 -9.17
CA PRO A 106 -16.82 -4.92 -7.90
C PRO A 106 -15.82 -3.96 -7.25
N TYR A 107 -15.68 -4.10 -5.93
CA TYR A 107 -14.70 -3.36 -5.13
C TYR A 107 -13.55 -4.26 -4.72
N SER A 108 -12.42 -3.67 -4.37
CA SER A 108 -11.27 -4.36 -3.81
C SER A 108 -10.48 -3.47 -2.88
N LEU A 109 -9.67 -4.07 -2.02
CA LEU A 109 -8.68 -3.34 -1.26
C LEU A 109 -7.55 -2.86 -2.19
N HIS A 110 -7.09 -1.64 -1.95
CA HIS A 110 -5.85 -1.10 -2.44
C HIS A 110 -4.89 -0.93 -1.26
N GLY A 111 -3.67 -1.44 -1.37
CA GLY A 111 -2.66 -1.37 -0.32
C GLY A 111 -1.65 -0.26 -0.58
N LEU A 112 -1.33 0.48 0.49
CA LEU A 112 -0.35 1.56 0.51
C LEU A 112 0.37 1.58 1.87
N ASN A 113 1.27 2.53 2.10
CA ASN A 113 2.03 2.61 3.35
C ASN A 113 1.76 3.91 4.10
N ALA A 114 1.94 3.87 5.43
CA ALA A 114 2.28 5.03 6.23
C ALA A 114 3.69 4.86 6.80
N LEU A 115 4.45 5.93 6.84
CA LEU A 115 5.78 6.00 7.44
C LEU A 115 5.84 7.16 8.44
N PHE A 116 6.64 7.01 9.48
CA PHE A 116 6.79 8.05 10.49
C PHE A 116 8.02 8.89 10.21
N LEU A 117 7.79 10.17 9.97
CA LEU A 117 8.83 11.19 9.79
C LEU A 117 8.89 12.09 11.02
N PRO A 118 10.07 12.33 11.63
CA PRO A 118 10.19 13.12 12.85
C PRO A 118 9.49 14.48 12.78
N ASP A 119 9.58 15.16 11.63
CA ASP A 119 9.05 16.52 11.46
C ASP A 119 7.56 16.57 11.09
N PHE A 120 6.98 15.44 10.62
CA PHE A 120 5.61 15.39 10.07
C PHE A 120 4.70 14.38 10.77
N GLY A 121 5.26 13.47 11.59
CA GLY A 121 4.51 12.33 12.14
C GLY A 121 4.22 11.25 11.09
N TRP A 122 3.07 10.58 11.21
CA TRP A 122 2.63 9.59 10.25
C TRP A 122 2.21 10.26 8.93
N TYR A 123 2.84 9.82 7.84
CA TYR A 123 2.63 10.32 6.50
C TYR A 123 2.39 9.15 5.53
N ARG A 124 1.31 9.21 4.74
CA ARG A 124 0.97 8.13 3.81
C ARG A 124 1.62 8.34 2.45
N VAL A 125 2.04 7.21 1.85
CA VAL A 125 2.65 7.16 0.52
C VAL A 125 2.13 5.93 -0.23
N ASP A 126 2.04 6.01 -1.55
CA ASP A 126 1.53 4.95 -2.39
C ASP A 126 2.58 4.50 -3.42
N PRO A 127 3.29 3.39 -3.16
CA PRO A 127 4.36 2.91 -4.03
C PRO A 127 3.86 2.13 -5.25
N ARG A 128 2.54 2.12 -5.53
CA ARG A 128 1.93 1.30 -6.58
C ARG A 128 2.61 1.45 -7.94
N GLY A 129 3.02 2.65 -8.30
CA GLY A 129 3.58 2.99 -9.60
C GLY A 129 2.69 3.94 -10.39
N ASN A 130 3.33 4.91 -11.03
CA ASN A 130 2.65 5.92 -11.83
C ASN A 130 2.36 5.42 -13.24
N LYS A 131 1.27 5.88 -13.82
CA LYS A 131 0.83 5.67 -15.20
C LYS A 131 -0.16 6.77 -15.58
N GLU A 132 -0.67 6.77 -16.79
CA GLU A 132 -1.74 7.69 -17.18
C GLU A 132 -2.90 7.67 -16.17
N GLY A 133 -3.25 8.83 -15.63
CA GLY A 133 -4.28 9.00 -14.61
C GLY A 133 -3.87 8.61 -13.18
N VAL A 134 -2.63 8.19 -12.95
CA VAL A 134 -2.08 7.84 -11.61
C VAL A 134 -0.76 8.56 -11.37
N ASP A 135 -0.74 9.45 -10.36
CA ASP A 135 0.41 10.31 -10.06
C ASP A 135 0.66 10.40 -8.54
N ALA A 136 1.19 9.32 -7.96
CA ALA A 136 1.61 9.29 -6.57
C ALA A 136 2.97 9.97 -6.39
N ARG A 137 3.09 10.87 -5.40
CA ARG A 137 4.31 11.64 -5.14
C ARG A 137 4.65 11.71 -3.65
N PHE A 138 5.92 11.91 -3.36
CA PHE A 138 6.41 12.18 -2.01
C PHE A 138 6.51 13.69 -1.79
N THR A 139 5.50 14.27 -1.14
CA THR A 139 5.35 15.72 -0.96
C THR A 139 4.88 16.10 0.45
N PRO A 140 5.49 15.55 1.56
CA PRO A 140 5.04 15.86 2.91
C PRO A 140 5.07 17.38 3.18
N PRO A 141 4.11 17.90 3.93
CA PRO A 141 3.06 17.20 4.65
C PRO A 141 1.82 16.86 3.80
N VAL A 142 1.78 17.21 2.54
CA VAL A 142 0.61 17.00 1.67
C VAL A 142 0.69 15.63 1.00
N GLU A 143 -0.28 14.75 1.29
CA GLU A 143 -0.37 13.43 0.69
C GLU A 143 -0.76 13.51 -0.80
N ARG A 144 -0.05 12.74 -1.63
CA ARG A 144 -0.38 12.51 -3.03
C ARG A 144 -0.36 11.02 -3.31
N LEU A 145 -1.48 10.38 -3.09
CA LEU A 145 -1.69 8.94 -3.29
C LEU A 145 -2.07 8.66 -4.75
N ALA A 146 -1.99 7.40 -5.15
CA ALA A 146 -2.38 6.95 -6.49
C ALA A 146 -3.89 7.13 -6.73
N PHE A 147 -4.69 6.92 -5.68
CA PHE A 147 -6.14 6.97 -5.75
C PHE A 147 -6.74 7.73 -4.56
N SER A 148 -8.00 8.14 -4.72
CA SER A 148 -8.83 8.70 -3.66
C SER A 148 -10.22 8.05 -3.70
N ALA A 149 -10.84 7.82 -2.54
CA ALA A 149 -12.22 7.39 -2.45
C ALA A 149 -13.14 8.49 -3.02
N ARG A 150 -14.06 8.11 -3.91
CA ARG A 150 -14.93 9.03 -4.67
C ARG A 150 -16.42 8.79 -4.46
N THR A 151 -16.79 7.61 -4.00
CA THR A 151 -18.20 7.19 -3.84
C THR A 151 -18.47 6.78 -2.41
N ALA A 152 -19.75 6.70 -2.03
CA ALA A 152 -20.16 6.34 -0.67
C ALA A 152 -19.80 4.88 -0.28
N LEU A 153 -19.47 4.03 -1.24
CA LEU A 153 -19.06 2.64 -1.02
C LEU A 153 -17.55 2.43 -1.15
N GLU A 154 -16.81 3.47 -1.52
CA GLU A 154 -15.36 3.52 -1.41
C GLU A 154 -14.96 4.12 -0.05
N ALA A 155 -13.82 3.72 0.49
CA ALA A 155 -13.36 4.17 1.79
C ALA A 155 -11.83 4.29 1.85
N ASP A 156 -11.38 5.30 2.57
CA ASP A 156 -10.03 5.39 3.13
C ASP A 156 -10.10 4.88 4.57
N PHE A 157 -9.45 3.75 4.88
CA PHE A 157 -9.41 3.25 6.26
C PHE A 157 -8.41 4.07 7.07
N PRO A 158 -8.79 4.55 8.27
CA PRO A 158 -7.95 5.45 9.06
C PRO A 158 -6.83 4.73 9.80
N GLU A 159 -6.87 3.40 9.89
CA GLU A 159 -5.93 2.61 10.65
C GLU A 159 -4.58 2.48 9.94
N ILE A 160 -3.51 2.39 10.75
CA ILE A 160 -2.17 2.03 10.31
C ILE A 160 -1.82 0.68 10.96
N TRP A 161 -1.75 -0.36 10.14
CA TRP A 161 -1.40 -1.71 10.58
C TRP A 161 0.12 -1.90 10.59
N ALA A 162 0.64 -2.54 11.63
CA ALA A 162 2.06 -2.88 11.68
C ALA A 162 2.41 -4.05 10.74
N GLU A 163 1.45 -4.95 10.53
CA GLU A 163 1.57 -6.12 9.66
C GLU A 163 0.53 -6.04 8.53
N PRO A 164 0.78 -6.67 7.38
CA PRO A 164 -0.22 -6.79 6.33
C PRO A 164 -1.48 -7.50 6.83
N LEU A 165 -2.64 -7.14 6.29
CA LEU A 165 -3.88 -7.86 6.59
C LEU A 165 -3.78 -9.34 6.16
N PRO A 166 -4.28 -10.29 6.98
CA PRO A 166 -4.20 -11.73 6.66
C PRO A 166 -4.78 -12.07 5.29
N MET A 167 -5.91 -11.48 4.91
CA MET A 167 -6.54 -11.71 3.60
C MET A 167 -5.67 -11.25 2.41
N VAL A 168 -4.82 -10.23 2.63
CA VAL A 168 -3.87 -9.77 1.62
C VAL A 168 -2.72 -10.77 1.47
N VAL A 169 -2.21 -11.27 2.59
CA VAL A 169 -1.17 -12.32 2.57
C VAL A 169 -1.73 -13.59 1.92
N GLU A 170 -2.94 -14.01 2.29
CA GLU A 170 -3.60 -15.18 1.76
C GLU A 170 -3.72 -15.14 0.23
N VAL A 171 -4.23 -14.06 -0.35
CA VAL A 171 -4.37 -13.96 -1.81
C VAL A 171 -3.02 -14.00 -2.53
N LEU A 172 -1.97 -13.41 -1.94
CA LEU A 172 -0.63 -13.40 -2.53
C LEU A 172 0.15 -14.71 -2.34
N THR A 173 -0.31 -15.60 -1.47
CA THR A 173 0.35 -16.89 -1.21
C THR A 173 -0.45 -18.09 -1.72
N THR A 174 -1.73 -17.88 -2.06
CA THR A 174 -2.61 -18.95 -2.58
C THR A 174 -2.50 -19.10 -4.09
N TYR A 175 -2.30 -18.00 -4.81
CA TYR A 175 -2.36 -17.99 -6.27
C TYR A 175 -0.98 -17.79 -6.90
N ASP A 176 -0.74 -18.50 -8.02
CA ASP A 176 0.55 -18.51 -8.71
C ASP A 176 0.67 -17.44 -9.80
N THR A 177 -0.45 -16.96 -10.32
CA THR A 177 -0.45 -16.02 -11.45
C THR A 177 -1.14 -14.70 -11.11
N TYR A 178 -0.69 -13.62 -11.76
CA TYR A 178 -1.34 -12.31 -11.63
C TYR A 178 -2.82 -12.33 -12.02
N ARG A 179 -3.25 -13.23 -12.93
CA ARG A 179 -4.65 -13.34 -13.36
C ARG A 179 -5.52 -13.91 -12.25
N GLU A 180 -5.04 -14.94 -11.58
CA GLU A 180 -5.75 -15.57 -10.46
C GLU A 180 -5.87 -14.59 -9.29
N VAL A 181 -4.78 -13.90 -8.92
CA VAL A 181 -4.85 -12.84 -7.90
C VAL A 181 -5.88 -11.77 -8.28
N ASN A 182 -5.89 -11.33 -9.54
CA ASN A 182 -6.85 -10.31 -10.00
C ASN A 182 -8.32 -10.79 -9.93
N ALA A 183 -8.55 -12.08 -10.12
CA ALA A 183 -9.90 -12.67 -10.02
C ALA A 183 -10.37 -12.84 -8.57
N HIS A 184 -9.46 -12.76 -7.58
CA HIS A 184 -9.73 -13.02 -6.17
C HIS A 184 -9.22 -11.88 -5.26
N LEU A 185 -9.21 -10.64 -5.77
CA LEU A 185 -8.79 -9.48 -4.96
C LEU A 185 -9.63 -9.38 -3.69
N PRO A 186 -9.00 -9.17 -2.51
CA PRO A 186 -9.73 -9.07 -1.26
C PRO A 186 -10.58 -7.80 -1.21
N ASP A 187 -11.72 -7.87 -0.55
CA ASP A 187 -12.60 -6.74 -0.27
C ASP A 187 -13.04 -6.75 1.20
N ILE A 188 -13.30 -5.58 1.76
CA ILE A 188 -13.92 -5.38 3.08
C ILE A 188 -15.16 -4.53 2.85
N GLU A 189 -16.35 -5.10 3.05
CA GLU A 189 -17.59 -4.38 2.87
C GLU A 189 -17.71 -3.19 3.83
N VAL A 190 -18.04 -2.05 3.27
CA VAL A 190 -18.38 -0.84 4.05
C VAL A 190 -19.88 -0.85 4.29
N ILE A 191 -20.28 -1.03 5.55
CA ILE A 191 -21.68 -0.91 5.96
C ILE A 191 -22.01 0.58 6.06
N ASN A 192 -22.81 1.07 5.13
CA ASN A 192 -23.32 2.44 5.19
C ASN A 192 -24.43 2.51 6.24
N THR A 193 -24.10 2.96 7.46
CA THR A 193 -25.04 3.13 8.58
C THR A 193 -25.81 4.45 8.51
N ALA A 194 -25.78 5.19 7.43
CA ALA A 194 -26.65 6.33 7.24
C ALA A 194 -28.10 5.84 7.22
N LEU A 195 -28.80 5.97 8.35
CA LEU A 195 -30.23 5.73 8.47
C LEU A 195 -30.96 6.53 7.36
N PRO A 196 -31.93 5.94 6.66
CA PRO A 196 -32.78 6.69 5.77
C PRO A 196 -33.43 7.81 6.60
N ARG A 197 -33.27 9.05 6.19
CA ARG A 197 -34.04 10.17 6.77
C ARG A 197 -35.51 9.78 6.71
N ALA A 198 -36.14 9.67 7.87
CA ALA A 198 -37.57 9.47 7.95
C ALA A 198 -38.22 10.55 7.08
N ALA A 199 -39.04 10.12 6.12
CA ALA A 199 -39.87 11.02 5.36
C ALA A 199 -40.70 11.83 6.32
N ALA A 200 -40.59 13.15 6.27
CA ALA A 200 -41.43 14.04 7.03
C ALA A 200 -42.88 13.75 6.62
N VAL A 201 -43.66 13.20 7.53
CA VAL A 201 -45.11 13.07 7.37
C VAL A 201 -45.65 14.52 7.34
N ALA A 202 -46.05 14.94 6.14
CA ALA A 202 -46.83 16.15 6.02
C ALA A 202 -48.17 15.88 6.70
N SER A 203 -48.40 16.51 7.87
CA SER A 203 -49.71 16.62 8.47
C SER A 203 -50.47 17.65 7.64
N GLU A 204 -51.42 17.17 6.84
CA GLU A 204 -52.54 18.01 6.35
C GLU A 204 -53.47 18.27 7.55
N GLU A 205 -53.67 19.54 7.86
CA GLU A 205 -54.89 20.13 8.45
C GLU A 205 -55.22 21.41 7.68
#